data_290626292027626158df695256cfbff7
#
_entry.id   290626292027626158df695256cfbff7
#
_cell.length_a   1.000
_cell.length_b   1.000
_cell.length_c   1.000
_cell.angle_alpha   90.00
_cell.angle_beta   90.00
_cell.angle_gamma   90.00
#
_symmetry.space_group_name_H-M   'P 1'
#
loop_
_entity.id
_entity.type
_entity.pdbx_description
1 polymer ?
#
loop_
_entity_poly.entity_id
_entity_poly.type
_entity_poly.pdbx_seq_one_letter_code
_entity_poly.pdbx_strand_id
1 'polypeptide(L)'
;MYLCGPTVYDRAHLGNARPVIVFDVLNRLLRHVYGEDHVTYVRNFTDVDDRINETAQNRKAAGAQGTLEELIRQRSDETIQWYHDDMDAVGAMRPDHEPRATEYIGPMVAMIADLIA
;
A
#
# COMPACT_ATOMS: atom_id res chain seq x y z
N MET A 1 -1.34 14.89 4.71
CA MET A 1 -2.53 13.99 4.84
C MET A 1 -2.05 12.55 4.79
N TYR A 2 -2.47 11.70 5.75
CA TYR A 2 -2.12 10.27 5.77
C TYR A 2 -3.41 9.44 5.67
N LEU A 3 -3.43 8.48 4.75
CA LEU A 3 -4.53 7.54 4.55
C LEU A 3 -4.02 6.11 4.68
N CYS A 4 -4.76 5.27 5.42
CA CYS A 4 -4.51 3.84 5.43
C CYS A 4 -4.79 3.26 4.04
N GLY A 5 -3.80 2.57 3.48
CA GLY A 5 -3.91 1.92 2.20
C GLY A 5 -4.37 0.46 2.29
N PRO A 6 -4.43 -0.25 1.18
CA PRO A 6 -4.90 -1.61 1.14
C PRO A 6 -3.88 -2.62 1.68
N THR A 7 -4.38 -3.78 2.13
CA THR A 7 -3.57 -4.99 2.26
C THR A 7 -3.47 -5.65 0.89
N VAL A 8 -2.25 -5.88 0.42
CA VAL A 8 -1.97 -6.24 -0.98
C VAL A 8 -1.93 -7.76 -1.18
N TYR A 9 -3.03 -8.45 -0.86
CA TYR A 9 -3.14 -9.90 -1.05
C TYR A 9 -3.93 -10.28 -2.31
N ASP A 10 -4.84 -9.41 -2.80
CA ASP A 10 -5.67 -9.67 -3.97
C ASP A 10 -6.08 -8.37 -4.68
N ARG A 11 -6.77 -8.48 -5.82
CA ARG A 11 -7.29 -7.34 -6.57
C ARG A 11 -8.21 -6.46 -5.73
N ALA A 12 -8.14 -5.16 -5.99
CA ALA A 12 -9.06 -4.20 -5.40
C ALA A 12 -10.50 -4.45 -5.89
N HIS A 13 -11.45 -4.21 -5.02
CA HIS A 13 -12.86 -4.13 -5.36
C HIS A 13 -13.38 -2.72 -5.10
N LEU A 14 -14.62 -2.44 -5.48
CA LEU A 14 -15.24 -1.11 -5.35
C LEU A 14 -15.15 -0.53 -3.91
N GLY A 15 -15.22 -1.39 -2.89
CA GLY A 15 -15.05 -0.99 -1.50
C GLY A 15 -13.65 -0.45 -1.17
N ASN A 16 -12.61 -0.92 -1.87
CA ASN A 16 -11.25 -0.40 -1.73
C ASN A 16 -11.07 0.93 -2.48
N ALA A 17 -11.74 1.10 -3.62
CA ALA A 17 -11.69 2.33 -4.40
C ALA A 17 -12.41 3.50 -3.70
N ARG A 18 -13.48 3.22 -2.95
CA ARG A 18 -14.28 4.25 -2.28
C ARG A 18 -13.45 5.21 -1.41
N PRO A 19 -12.67 4.77 -0.42
CA PRO A 19 -11.84 5.70 0.37
C PRO A 19 -10.81 6.43 -0.49
N VAL A 20 -10.24 5.78 -1.51
CA VAL A 20 -9.29 6.41 -2.42
C VAL A 20 -9.92 7.62 -3.10
N ILE A 21 -11.10 7.45 -3.71
CA ILE A 21 -11.80 8.52 -4.42
C ILE A 21 -12.24 9.64 -3.47
N VAL A 22 -12.78 9.30 -2.30
CA VAL A 22 -13.22 10.30 -1.30
C VAL A 22 -12.04 11.15 -0.83
N PHE A 23 -10.92 10.52 -0.51
CA PHE A 23 -9.73 11.25 -0.05
C PHE A 23 -8.94 11.90 -1.20
N ASP A 24 -9.09 11.45 -2.43
CA ASP A 24 -8.59 12.16 -3.61
C ASP A 24 -9.28 13.51 -3.77
N VAL A 25 -10.61 13.56 -3.64
CA VAL A 25 -11.36 14.83 -3.65
C VAL A 25 -10.87 15.75 -2.54
N LEU A 26 -10.68 15.25 -1.33
CA LEU A 26 -10.14 16.03 -0.21
C LEU A 26 -8.71 16.52 -0.50
N ASN A 27 -7.85 15.67 -1.03
CA ASN A 27 -6.48 16.02 -1.40
C ASN A 27 -6.45 17.17 -2.42
N ARG A 28 -7.26 17.06 -3.47
CA ARG A 28 -7.39 18.13 -4.49
C ARG A 28 -7.91 19.45 -3.87
N LEU A 29 -8.89 19.37 -2.98
CA LEU A 29 -9.40 20.55 -2.27
C LEU A 29 -8.32 21.19 -1.40
N LEU A 30 -7.60 20.41 -0.62
CA LEU A 30 -6.51 20.92 0.23
C LEU A 30 -5.40 21.55 -0.61
N ARG A 31 -4.99 20.94 -1.71
CA ARG A 31 -4.00 21.49 -2.65
C ARG A 31 -4.50 22.80 -3.29
N HIS A 32 -5.78 22.87 -3.63
CA HIS A 32 -6.38 24.09 -4.18
C HIS A 32 -6.38 25.23 -3.16
N VAL A 33 -6.71 24.96 -1.90
CA VAL A 33 -6.82 25.98 -0.84
C VAL A 33 -5.46 26.43 -0.31
N TYR A 34 -4.55 25.50 -0.10
CA TYR A 34 -3.26 25.75 0.58
C TYR A 34 -2.06 25.81 -0.35
N GLY A 35 -2.21 25.42 -1.61
CA GLY A 35 -1.13 25.25 -2.58
C GLY A 35 -0.58 23.82 -2.61
N GLU A 36 -0.13 23.39 -3.77
CA GLU A 36 0.36 22.02 -3.99
C GLU A 36 1.56 21.67 -3.12
N ASP A 37 2.49 22.61 -2.95
CA ASP A 37 3.73 22.44 -2.18
C ASP A 37 3.50 22.38 -0.65
N HIS A 38 2.29 22.66 -0.18
CA HIS A 38 1.94 22.66 1.25
C HIS A 38 1.19 21.40 1.68
N VAL A 39 0.90 20.49 0.75
CA VAL A 39 0.12 19.28 1.03
C VAL A 39 0.91 18.05 0.59
N THR A 40 1.41 17.31 1.56
CA THR A 40 1.99 15.99 1.33
C THR A 40 0.94 14.93 1.60
N TYR A 41 0.65 14.10 0.59
CA TYR A 41 -0.28 12.98 0.68
C TYR A 41 0.48 11.66 0.78
N VAL A 42 0.21 10.91 1.83
CA VAL A 42 0.82 9.59 2.10
C VAL A 42 -0.27 8.54 2.20
N ARG A 43 -0.07 7.41 1.55
CA ARG A 43 -0.93 6.22 1.67
C ARG A 43 -0.04 4.97 1.70
N ASN A 44 -0.12 4.19 2.76
CA ASN A 44 0.73 3.01 2.90
C ASN A 44 0.19 1.81 2.11
N PHE A 45 1.05 0.81 1.92
CA PHE A 45 0.67 -0.56 1.58
C PHE A 45 0.97 -1.49 2.76
N THR A 46 0.00 -2.33 3.13
CA THR A 46 0.23 -3.44 4.05
C THR A 46 0.61 -4.67 3.23
N ASP A 47 1.89 -4.92 3.13
CA ASP A 47 2.51 -5.99 2.34
C ASP A 47 2.94 -7.19 3.20
N VAL A 48 2.36 -7.32 4.39
CA VAL A 48 2.48 -8.44 5.31
C VAL A 48 1.10 -8.87 5.78
N ASP A 49 0.72 -10.12 5.47
CA ASP A 49 -0.58 -10.71 5.80
C ASP A 49 -0.52 -12.22 5.60
N ASP A 50 -1.29 -12.98 6.39
CA ASP A 50 -1.34 -14.44 6.30
C ASP A 50 -1.76 -14.93 4.90
N ARG A 51 -2.67 -14.20 4.23
CA ARG A 51 -3.12 -14.54 2.87
C ARG A 51 -2.04 -14.37 1.82
N ILE A 52 -1.14 -13.40 2.00
CA ILE A 52 0.03 -13.24 1.12
C ILE A 52 0.95 -14.45 1.30
N ASN A 53 1.21 -14.84 2.55
CA ASN A 53 2.03 -15.99 2.89
C ASN A 53 1.45 -17.30 2.34
N GLU A 54 0.15 -17.52 2.52
CA GLU A 54 -0.56 -18.69 2.01
C GLU A 54 -0.50 -18.77 0.47
N THR A 55 -0.72 -17.64 -0.22
CA THR A 55 -0.61 -17.59 -1.68
C THR A 55 0.80 -17.95 -2.16
N ALA A 56 1.84 -17.45 -1.48
CA ALA A 56 3.22 -17.76 -1.82
C ALA A 56 3.55 -19.24 -1.56
N GLN A 57 3.05 -19.81 -0.45
CA GLN A 57 3.20 -21.24 -0.14
C GLN A 57 2.52 -22.11 -1.21
N ASN A 58 1.31 -21.78 -1.63
CA ASN A 58 0.57 -22.48 -2.67
C ASN A 58 1.30 -22.40 -4.04
N ARG A 59 1.85 -21.25 -4.41
CA ARG A 59 2.70 -21.09 -5.60
C ARG A 59 3.95 -21.96 -5.51
N LYS A 60 4.61 -22.01 -4.35
CA LYS A 60 5.78 -22.84 -4.10
C LYS A 60 5.46 -24.34 -4.24
N ALA A 61 4.35 -24.78 -3.65
CA ALA A 61 3.87 -26.15 -3.75
C ALA A 61 3.50 -26.54 -5.19
N ALA A 62 3.02 -25.60 -5.99
CA ALA A 62 2.74 -25.77 -7.42
C ALA A 62 4.00 -25.74 -8.31
N GLY A 63 5.20 -25.65 -7.74
CA GLY A 63 6.47 -25.72 -8.46
C GLY A 63 7.05 -24.37 -8.89
N ALA A 64 6.56 -23.25 -8.36
CA ALA A 64 7.17 -21.95 -8.63
C ALA A 64 8.62 -21.90 -8.13
N GLN A 65 9.49 -21.33 -8.96
CA GLN A 65 10.91 -21.18 -8.64
C GLN A 65 11.10 -19.98 -7.69
N GLY A 66 12.17 -20.03 -6.89
CA GLY A 66 12.53 -18.99 -5.94
C GLY A 66 12.31 -19.38 -4.47
N THR A 67 12.73 -18.52 -3.57
CA THR A 67 12.50 -18.68 -2.13
C THR A 67 11.06 -18.28 -1.78
N LEU A 68 10.59 -18.62 -0.58
CA LEU A 68 9.27 -18.18 -0.12
C LEU A 68 9.19 -16.66 -0.02
N GLU A 69 10.25 -16.00 0.45
CA GLU A 69 10.34 -14.54 0.56
C GLU A 69 10.26 -13.85 -0.80
N GLU A 70 10.92 -14.39 -1.82
CA GLU A 70 10.84 -13.89 -3.19
C GLU A 70 9.42 -14.02 -3.75
N LEU A 71 8.73 -15.14 -3.50
CA LEU A 71 7.35 -15.34 -3.94
C LEU A 71 6.36 -14.43 -3.21
N ILE A 72 6.58 -14.16 -1.91
CA ILE A 72 5.81 -13.18 -1.13
C ILE A 72 5.98 -11.80 -1.75
N ARG A 73 7.22 -11.37 -1.97
CA ARG A 73 7.52 -10.07 -2.56
C ARG A 73 6.92 -9.92 -3.96
N GLN A 74 7.11 -10.93 -4.80
CA GLN A 74 6.52 -10.96 -6.15
C GLN A 74 4.99 -10.81 -6.09
N ARG A 75 4.31 -11.51 -5.17
CA ARG A 75 2.86 -11.40 -5.02
C ARG A 75 2.44 -10.00 -4.61
N SER A 76 3.14 -9.41 -3.65
CA SER A 76 2.87 -8.04 -3.19
C SER A 76 3.09 -7.03 -4.33
N ASP A 77 4.19 -7.15 -5.09
CA ASP A 77 4.48 -6.27 -6.23
C ASP A 77 3.41 -6.37 -7.32
N GLU A 78 2.99 -7.59 -7.69
CA GLU A 78 1.90 -7.81 -8.65
C GLU A 78 0.60 -7.14 -8.19
N THR A 79 0.24 -7.31 -6.92
CA THR A 79 -1.01 -6.78 -6.38
C THR A 79 -0.98 -5.26 -6.27
N ILE A 80 0.16 -4.67 -5.89
CA ILE A 80 0.37 -3.21 -5.88
C ILE A 80 0.21 -2.65 -7.29
N GLN A 81 0.79 -3.32 -8.31
CA GLN A 81 0.66 -2.87 -9.68
C GLN A 81 -0.81 -2.91 -10.15
N TRP A 82 -1.55 -3.99 -9.87
CA TRP A 82 -2.98 -4.06 -10.19
C TRP A 82 -3.79 -2.96 -9.50
N TYR A 83 -3.48 -2.71 -8.22
CA TYR A 83 -4.13 -1.64 -7.46
C TYR A 83 -3.86 -0.27 -8.09
N HIS A 84 -2.64 -0.02 -8.52
CA HIS A 84 -2.28 1.21 -9.21
C HIS A 84 -3.06 1.36 -10.53
N ASP A 85 -3.09 0.32 -11.35
CA ASP A 85 -3.80 0.33 -12.63
C ASP A 85 -5.30 0.59 -12.43
N ASP A 86 -5.91 -0.06 -11.42
CA ASP A 86 -7.33 0.10 -11.10
C ASP A 86 -7.63 1.52 -10.56
N MET A 87 -6.77 2.09 -9.71
CA MET A 87 -6.96 3.45 -9.17
C MET A 87 -6.70 4.53 -10.19
N ASP A 88 -5.73 4.36 -11.08
CA ASP A 88 -5.50 5.25 -12.21
C ASP A 88 -6.71 5.24 -13.16
N ALA A 89 -7.30 4.07 -13.42
CA ALA A 89 -8.47 3.94 -14.29
C ALA A 89 -9.71 4.69 -13.75
N VAL A 90 -9.85 4.83 -12.43
CA VAL A 90 -10.91 5.65 -11.83
C VAL A 90 -10.52 7.12 -11.66
N GLY A 91 -9.35 7.52 -12.13
CA GLY A 91 -8.87 8.91 -12.16
C GLY A 91 -8.38 9.46 -10.81
N ALA A 92 -8.08 8.59 -9.84
CA ALA A 92 -7.51 9.00 -8.57
C ALA A 92 -6.04 9.42 -8.72
N MET A 93 -5.65 10.52 -8.06
CA MET A 93 -4.24 10.93 -8.00
C MET A 93 -3.42 9.95 -7.16
N ARG A 94 -2.20 9.70 -7.61
CA ARG A 94 -1.22 8.97 -6.80
C ARG A 94 -0.81 9.81 -5.59
N PRO A 95 -0.58 9.19 -4.42
CA PRO A 95 0.02 9.88 -3.28
C PRO A 95 1.47 10.26 -3.59
N ASP A 96 2.00 11.22 -2.83
CA ASP A 96 3.41 11.63 -2.92
C ASP A 96 4.32 10.52 -2.38
N HIS A 97 3.84 9.76 -1.37
CA HIS A 97 4.57 8.63 -0.78
C HIS A 97 3.64 7.44 -0.54
N GLU A 98 4.14 6.24 -0.88
CA GLU A 98 3.45 4.97 -0.67
C GLU A 98 4.36 3.97 0.10
N PRO A 99 4.61 4.21 1.41
CA PRO A 99 5.47 3.33 2.20
C PRO A 99 4.89 1.93 2.35
N ARG A 100 5.74 0.91 2.26
CA ARG A 100 5.39 -0.48 2.55
C ARG A 100 5.65 -0.79 4.01
N ALA A 101 4.74 -1.50 4.67
CA ALA A 101 4.86 -1.83 6.09
C ALA A 101 6.17 -2.59 6.39
N THR A 102 6.57 -3.53 5.53
CA THR A 102 7.79 -4.33 5.71
C THR A 102 9.08 -3.50 5.64
N GLU A 103 9.08 -2.38 4.92
CA GLU A 103 10.24 -1.50 4.77
C GLU A 103 10.43 -0.55 5.97
N TYR A 104 9.40 -0.43 6.83
CA TYR A 104 9.37 0.51 7.96
C TYR A 104 9.52 -0.16 9.33
N ILE A 105 9.83 -1.44 9.41
CA ILE A 105 9.99 -2.16 10.70
C ILE A 105 11.08 -1.51 11.56
N GLY A 106 12.24 -1.15 10.98
CA GLY A 106 13.31 -0.46 11.70
C GLY A 106 12.87 0.87 12.31
N PRO A 107 12.31 1.81 11.54
CA PRO A 107 11.73 3.05 12.06
C PRO A 107 10.64 2.82 13.12
N MET A 108 9.76 1.81 12.96
CA MET A 108 8.74 1.47 13.98
C MET A 108 9.38 1.04 15.29
N VAL A 109 10.39 0.18 15.25
CA VAL A 109 11.12 -0.26 16.46
C VAL A 109 11.80 0.91 17.16
N ALA A 110 12.43 1.82 16.41
CA ALA A 110 13.05 3.02 16.97
C ALA A 110 12.01 3.93 17.65
N MET A 111 10.89 4.19 16.99
CA MET A 111 9.80 4.98 17.57
C MET A 111 9.23 4.33 18.85
N ILE A 112 9.04 3.02 18.86
CA ILE A 112 8.57 2.29 20.07
C ILE A 112 9.58 2.44 21.20
N ALA A 113 10.86 2.32 20.93
CA ALA A 113 11.91 2.50 21.95
C ALA A 113 11.88 3.92 22.55
N ASP A 114 11.72 4.94 21.71
CA ASP A 114 11.61 6.34 22.17
C ASP A 114 10.35 6.60 23.01
N LEU A 115 9.25 5.90 22.71
CA LEU A 115 7.99 6.03 23.46
C LEU A 115 8.01 5.30 24.81
N ILE A 116 8.88 4.29 24.98
CA ILE A 116 9.04 3.53 26.23
C ILE A 116 10.02 4.24 27.19
N ALA A 117 10.97 5.01 26.67
CA ALA A 117 11.97 5.73 27.45
C ALA A 117 11.36 6.93 28.20
#